data_b85037c61d3e90f2336c0e5e615449b7
#
_entry.id   b85037c61d3e90f2336c0e5e615449b7
#
_cell.length_a   1.000
_cell.length_b   1.000
_cell.length_c   1.000
_cell.angle_alpha   90.00
_cell.angle_beta   90.00
_cell.angle_gamma   90.00
#
_symmetry.space_group_name_H-M   'P 1'
#
loop_
_entity.id
_entity.type
_entity.pdbx_description
1 polymer ?
#
loop_
_entity_poly.entity_id
_entity_poly.type
_entity_poly.pdbx_seq_one_letter_code
_entity_poly.pdbx_strand_id
1 'polypeptide(L)'
;MKRNRLRIMGICLLVCGLFILSLFAYKKISREVYLRNLLKENIVLEIPSLNIKVPVLEGTDSETLAVAAGHFPGTGKLGQGNYCIAGHNSTIYAEIFNDLDQIQIGAEMDLVDTNAEKTCYTYVVTEYKVVDPEDIAVLEDYGDDRLTVISCTDDGTQRQVVVGMLK
;
A
#
# COMPACT_ATOMS: atom_id res chain seq x y z
N MET A 1 34.29 16.43 -44.31
CA MET A 1 32.94 15.84 -44.26
C MET A 1 32.75 14.82 -43.12
N LYS A 2 33.63 13.84 -42.87
CA LYS A 2 33.50 12.83 -41.81
C LYS A 2 33.37 13.44 -40.38
N ARG A 3 34.15 14.46 -40.03
CA ARG A 3 34.18 15.09 -38.70
C ARG A 3 32.87 15.77 -38.30
N ASN A 4 32.19 16.40 -39.25
CA ASN A 4 30.87 17.01 -38.96
C ASN A 4 29.76 15.98 -38.78
N ARG A 5 29.80 14.87 -39.52
CA ARG A 5 28.84 13.75 -39.32
C ARG A 5 28.98 13.12 -37.94
N LEU A 6 30.20 12.91 -37.43
CA LEU A 6 30.46 12.43 -36.09
C LEU A 6 29.96 13.38 -35.00
N ARG A 7 30.14 14.71 -35.17
CA ARG A 7 29.60 15.70 -34.25
C ARG A 7 28.08 15.72 -34.22
N ILE A 8 27.44 15.68 -35.39
CA ILE A 8 25.97 15.62 -35.47
C ILE A 8 25.44 14.35 -34.82
N MET A 9 26.05 13.18 -35.07
CA MET A 9 25.67 11.92 -34.46
C MET A 9 25.82 11.97 -32.91
N GLY A 10 26.88 12.56 -32.40
CA GLY A 10 27.09 12.75 -30.95
C GLY A 10 26.01 13.66 -30.33
N ILE A 11 25.65 14.77 -31.01
CA ILE A 11 24.58 15.65 -30.54
C ILE A 11 23.24 14.94 -30.56
N CYS A 12 22.92 14.16 -31.60
CA CYS A 12 21.68 13.38 -31.67
C CYS A 12 21.58 12.38 -30.53
N LEU A 13 22.67 11.66 -30.21
CA LEU A 13 22.71 10.71 -29.09
C LEU A 13 22.49 11.41 -27.75
N LEU A 14 23.10 12.58 -27.54
CA LEU A 14 22.89 13.36 -26.32
C LEU A 14 21.45 13.84 -26.18
N VAL A 15 20.85 14.34 -27.25
CA VAL A 15 19.44 14.79 -27.26
C VAL A 15 18.51 13.60 -26.99
N CYS A 16 18.73 12.45 -27.64
CA CYS A 16 17.96 11.23 -27.37
C CYS A 16 18.10 10.78 -25.92
N GLY A 17 19.32 10.78 -25.37
CA GLY A 17 19.57 10.43 -23.97
C GLY A 17 18.85 11.36 -22.99
N LEU A 18 18.92 12.68 -23.19
CA LEU A 18 18.20 13.66 -22.39
C LEU A 18 16.69 13.51 -22.50
N PHE A 19 16.18 13.21 -23.68
CA PHE A 19 14.75 12.96 -23.89
C PHE A 19 14.27 11.74 -23.12
N ILE A 20 15.01 10.62 -23.18
CA ILE A 20 14.69 9.40 -22.42
C ILE A 20 14.71 9.70 -20.91
N LEU A 21 15.73 10.38 -20.41
CA LEU A 21 15.82 10.78 -19.00
C LEU A 21 14.64 11.66 -18.57
N SER A 22 14.23 12.61 -19.43
CA SER A 22 13.08 13.47 -19.14
C SER A 22 11.77 12.68 -19.06
N LEU A 23 11.58 11.65 -19.88
CA LEU A 23 10.41 10.77 -19.81
C LEU A 23 10.38 9.97 -18.49
N PHE A 24 11.53 9.44 -18.06
CA PHE A 24 11.61 8.74 -16.77
C PHE A 24 11.34 9.68 -15.58
N ALA A 25 11.94 10.88 -15.59
CA ALA A 25 11.70 11.89 -14.56
C ALA A 25 10.23 12.30 -14.51
N TYR A 26 9.61 12.54 -15.67
CA TYR A 26 8.19 12.87 -15.76
C TYR A 26 7.31 11.76 -15.16
N LYS A 27 7.52 10.50 -15.55
CA LYS A 27 6.77 9.36 -15.00
C LYS A 27 6.93 9.26 -13.47
N LYS A 28 8.15 9.41 -12.96
CA LYS A 28 8.41 9.37 -11.51
C LYS A 28 7.68 10.49 -10.77
N ILE A 29 7.79 11.73 -11.26
CA ILE A 29 7.13 12.89 -10.64
C ILE A 29 5.60 12.74 -10.68
N SER A 30 5.05 12.33 -11.83
CA SER A 30 3.61 12.10 -11.97
C SER A 30 3.09 11.05 -10.99
N ARG A 31 3.82 9.95 -10.80
CA ARG A 31 3.47 8.91 -9.83
C ARG A 31 3.51 9.46 -8.40
N GLU A 32 4.54 10.21 -8.04
CA GLU A 32 4.65 10.80 -6.70
C GLU A 32 3.52 11.80 -6.41
N VAL A 33 3.17 12.65 -7.37
CA VAL A 33 2.05 13.58 -7.23
C VAL A 33 0.74 12.82 -7.06
N TYR A 34 0.53 11.77 -7.85
CA TYR A 34 -0.66 10.92 -7.74
C TYR A 34 -0.79 10.29 -6.35
N LEU A 35 0.27 9.66 -5.84
CA LEU A 35 0.29 9.06 -4.51
C LEU A 35 0.05 10.09 -3.40
N ARG A 36 0.64 11.28 -3.51
CA ARG A 36 0.39 12.38 -2.56
C ARG A 36 -1.08 12.84 -2.54
N ASN A 37 -1.74 12.83 -3.69
CA ASN A 37 -3.16 13.18 -3.77
C ASN A 37 -4.01 12.07 -3.14
N LEU A 38 -3.70 10.80 -3.41
CA LEU A 38 -4.40 9.68 -2.76
C LEU A 38 -4.32 9.77 -1.22
N LEU A 39 -3.16 10.12 -0.67
CA LEU A 39 -2.99 10.30 0.79
C LEU A 39 -3.76 11.50 1.37
N LYS A 40 -4.23 12.43 0.56
CA LYS A 40 -4.99 13.61 1.00
C LYS A 40 -6.50 13.44 0.89
N GLU A 41 -6.94 12.56 0.01
CA GLU A 41 -8.35 12.47 -0.42
C GLU A 41 -9.00 11.13 -0.03
N ASN A 42 -8.26 10.25 0.69
CA ASN A 42 -8.73 8.91 1.03
C ASN A 42 -8.45 8.58 2.50
N ILE A 43 -8.92 7.40 2.90
CA ILE A 43 -8.50 6.78 4.15
C ILE A 43 -7.01 6.47 4.05
N VAL A 44 -6.27 6.69 5.14
CA VAL A 44 -4.83 6.39 5.22
C VAL A 44 -4.60 5.41 6.36
N LEU A 45 -3.95 4.30 6.07
CA LEU A 45 -3.39 3.42 7.09
C LEU A 45 -2.01 3.92 7.49
N GLU A 46 -1.82 4.13 8.79
CA GLU A 46 -0.53 4.44 9.38
C GLU A 46 -0.16 3.35 10.40
N ILE A 47 1.06 2.77 10.26
CA ILE A 47 1.66 1.85 11.24
C ILE A 47 3.01 2.43 11.61
N PRO A 48 3.08 3.28 12.64
CA PRO A 48 4.29 4.04 12.98
C PRO A 48 5.51 3.14 13.29
N SER A 49 5.28 2.00 13.95
CA SER A 49 6.33 1.02 14.30
C SER A 49 7.06 0.44 13.09
N LEU A 50 6.41 0.39 11.93
CA LEU A 50 6.95 -0.12 10.67
C LEU A 50 7.21 1.00 9.65
N ASN A 51 7.00 2.26 10.02
CA ASN A 51 7.08 3.42 9.11
C ASN A 51 6.19 3.27 7.85
N ILE A 52 5.05 2.59 7.99
CA ILE A 52 4.08 2.39 6.94
C ILE A 52 3.08 3.56 6.96
N LYS A 53 2.87 4.18 5.79
CA LYS A 53 1.84 5.19 5.56
C LYS A 53 1.33 5.07 4.14
N VAL A 54 0.13 4.51 3.98
CA VAL A 54 -0.42 4.17 2.66
C VAL A 54 -1.89 4.58 2.55
N PRO A 55 -2.35 5.01 1.36
CA PRO A 55 -3.77 5.22 1.13
C PRO A 55 -4.49 3.87 1.10
N VAL A 56 -5.74 3.86 1.55
CA VAL A 56 -6.66 2.73 1.47
C VAL A 56 -7.77 3.08 0.50
N LEU A 57 -7.92 2.28 -0.56
CA LEU A 57 -8.95 2.43 -1.57
C LEU A 57 -9.94 1.25 -1.49
N GLU A 58 -11.13 1.44 -2.02
CA GLU A 58 -12.11 0.36 -2.11
C GLU A 58 -11.73 -0.64 -3.21
N GLY A 59 -11.81 -1.93 -2.91
CA GLY A 59 -11.47 -3.03 -3.82
C GLY A 59 -10.07 -3.59 -3.64
N THR A 60 -9.89 -4.85 -4.04
CA THR A 60 -8.62 -5.59 -3.93
C THR A 60 -8.15 -6.11 -5.30
N ASP A 61 -8.56 -5.42 -6.37
CA ASP A 61 -8.10 -5.71 -7.72
C ASP A 61 -6.63 -5.29 -7.92
N SER A 62 -6.02 -5.79 -9.00
CA SER A 62 -4.60 -5.55 -9.27
C SER A 62 -4.24 -4.08 -9.54
N GLU A 63 -5.19 -3.27 -10.02
CA GLU A 63 -4.96 -1.84 -10.29
C GLU A 63 -4.92 -1.06 -8.98
N THR A 64 -5.86 -1.36 -8.07
CA THR A 64 -5.91 -0.79 -6.71
C THR A 64 -4.64 -1.16 -5.93
N LEU A 65 -4.31 -2.45 -5.87
CA LEU A 65 -3.17 -2.93 -5.08
C LEU A 65 -1.80 -2.50 -5.66
N ALA A 66 -1.73 -2.09 -6.92
CA ALA A 66 -0.50 -1.53 -7.50
C ALA A 66 -0.12 -0.15 -6.93
N VAL A 67 -1.03 0.57 -6.29
CA VAL A 67 -0.83 1.95 -5.84
C VAL A 67 -1.23 2.22 -4.39
N ALA A 68 -2.04 1.34 -3.78
CA ALA A 68 -2.66 1.53 -2.47
C ALA A 68 -2.85 0.19 -1.74
N ALA A 69 -3.19 0.24 -0.47
CA ALA A 69 -3.87 -0.87 0.18
C ALA A 69 -5.35 -0.89 -0.26
N GLY A 70 -5.93 -2.08 -0.36
CA GLY A 70 -7.29 -2.27 -0.83
C GLY A 70 -8.22 -2.75 0.29
N HIS A 71 -9.36 -2.07 0.50
CA HIS A 71 -10.40 -2.56 1.39
C HIS A 71 -11.21 -3.67 0.71
N PHE A 72 -11.44 -4.78 1.42
CA PHE A 72 -12.31 -5.86 0.94
C PHE A 72 -13.77 -5.42 0.94
N PRO A 73 -14.42 -5.34 -0.24
CA PRO A 73 -15.83 -4.96 -0.32
C PRO A 73 -16.74 -5.90 0.49
N GLY A 74 -17.63 -5.32 1.28
CA GLY A 74 -18.59 -6.08 2.08
C GLY A 74 -18.07 -6.52 3.46
N THR A 75 -16.83 -6.22 3.82
CA THR A 75 -16.34 -6.35 5.20
C THR A 75 -16.72 -5.11 6.04
N GLY A 76 -16.23 -4.98 7.27
CA GLY A 76 -16.61 -3.90 8.18
C GLY A 76 -16.45 -2.49 7.61
N LYS A 77 -16.81 -1.49 8.40
CA LYS A 77 -16.62 -0.06 8.11
C LYS A 77 -15.59 0.52 9.06
N LEU A 78 -15.13 1.74 8.77
CA LEU A 78 -14.25 2.46 9.68
C LEU A 78 -14.81 2.49 11.10
N GLY A 79 -14.07 1.94 12.06
CA GLY A 79 -14.46 1.89 13.47
C GLY A 79 -15.60 0.95 13.80
N GLN A 80 -16.02 0.07 12.88
CA GLN A 80 -17.14 -0.85 13.10
C GLN A 80 -16.97 -2.18 12.37
N GLY A 81 -17.09 -3.29 13.10
CA GLY A 81 -16.97 -4.65 12.58
C GLY A 81 -15.53 -4.96 12.14
N ASN A 82 -15.36 -6.00 11.33
CA ASN A 82 -14.06 -6.41 10.83
C ASN A 82 -13.70 -5.65 9.54
N TYR A 83 -12.95 -4.54 9.67
CA TYR A 83 -12.48 -3.77 8.52
C TYR A 83 -11.24 -4.45 7.93
N CYS A 84 -11.38 -5.12 6.78
CA CYS A 84 -10.33 -5.92 6.17
C CYS A 84 -9.64 -5.17 5.04
N ILE A 85 -8.31 -5.12 5.07
CA ILE A 85 -7.50 -4.50 4.01
C ILE A 85 -6.41 -5.46 3.54
N ALA A 86 -6.11 -5.40 2.25
CA ALA A 86 -5.01 -6.15 1.64
C ALA A 86 -3.96 -5.21 1.05
N GLY A 87 -2.74 -5.69 0.93
CA GLY A 87 -1.68 -5.00 0.23
C GLY A 87 -0.56 -5.95 -0.18
N HIS A 88 0.22 -5.54 -1.17
CA HIS A 88 1.32 -6.36 -1.66
C HIS A 88 2.49 -6.40 -0.67
N ASN A 89 3.06 -7.61 -0.55
CA ASN A 89 4.43 -7.84 -0.12
C ASN A 89 5.24 -8.20 -1.37
N SER A 90 5.94 -7.24 -1.96
CA SER A 90 6.65 -7.45 -3.22
C SER A 90 7.74 -6.40 -3.43
N THR A 91 8.92 -6.84 -3.85
CA THR A 91 10.03 -5.96 -4.24
C THR A 91 9.85 -5.34 -5.63
N ILE A 92 8.83 -5.76 -6.40
CA ILE A 92 8.61 -5.33 -7.79
C ILE A 92 7.52 -4.25 -7.90
N TYR A 93 6.52 -4.29 -7.00
CA TYR A 93 5.40 -3.36 -6.95
C TYR A 93 5.52 -2.42 -5.75
N ALA A 94 4.43 -1.71 -5.39
CA ALA A 94 4.43 -0.91 -4.18
C ALA A 94 4.75 -1.80 -2.96
N GLU A 95 5.89 -1.57 -2.34
CA GLU A 95 6.42 -2.28 -1.16
C GLU A 95 5.64 -1.86 0.10
N ILE A 96 4.32 -2.11 0.11
CA ILE A 96 3.44 -1.54 1.14
C ILE A 96 3.59 -2.30 2.45
N PHE A 97 3.64 -3.64 2.39
CA PHE A 97 3.62 -4.52 3.56
C PHE A 97 4.81 -5.50 3.63
N ASN A 98 5.98 -5.11 3.11
CA ASN A 98 7.16 -5.95 3.11
C ASN A 98 7.65 -6.30 4.52
N ASP A 99 7.50 -5.38 5.47
CA ASP A 99 7.95 -5.56 6.85
C ASP A 99 6.78 -5.88 7.82
N LEU A 100 5.63 -6.31 7.30
CA LEU A 100 4.44 -6.57 8.13
C LEU A 100 4.67 -7.70 9.14
N ASP A 101 5.54 -8.65 8.83
CA ASP A 101 5.96 -9.75 9.71
C ASP A 101 6.74 -9.29 10.96
N GLN A 102 7.29 -8.06 10.92
CA GLN A 102 8.03 -7.47 12.03
C GLN A 102 7.11 -6.77 13.06
N ILE A 103 5.80 -6.73 12.80
CA ILE A 103 4.86 -6.06 13.68
C ILE A 103 4.79 -6.77 15.04
N GLN A 104 4.76 -6.00 16.11
CA GLN A 104 4.68 -6.55 17.47
C GLN A 104 3.26 -6.44 18.03
N ILE A 105 2.87 -7.42 18.83
CA ILE A 105 1.65 -7.33 19.63
C ILE A 105 1.72 -6.08 20.52
N GLY A 106 0.64 -5.29 20.54
CA GLY A 106 0.58 -4.02 21.24
C GLY A 106 0.98 -2.81 20.41
N ALA A 107 1.50 -3.00 19.17
CA ALA A 107 1.72 -1.89 18.23
C ALA A 107 0.39 -1.23 17.84
N GLU A 108 0.43 0.06 17.51
CA GLU A 108 -0.74 0.79 17.05
C GLU A 108 -0.79 0.82 15.52
N MET A 109 -2.01 0.69 15.01
CA MET A 109 -2.38 0.87 13.60
C MET A 109 -3.49 1.90 13.55
N ASP A 110 -3.27 2.99 12.82
CA ASP A 110 -4.22 4.09 12.71
C ASP A 110 -4.87 4.10 11.32
N LEU A 111 -6.20 4.14 11.29
CA LEU A 111 -6.96 4.48 10.09
C LEU A 111 -7.42 5.93 10.18
N VAL A 112 -6.86 6.78 9.35
CA VAL A 112 -7.17 8.22 9.32
C VAL A 112 -8.06 8.51 8.13
N ASP A 113 -9.31 8.92 8.38
CA ASP A 113 -10.18 9.45 7.33
C ASP A 113 -9.80 10.92 7.07
N THR A 114 -9.17 11.16 5.92
CA THR A 114 -8.74 12.52 5.55
C THR A 114 -9.87 13.40 5.03
N ASN A 115 -11.03 12.81 4.68
CA ASN A 115 -12.20 13.51 4.15
C ASN A 115 -13.14 13.99 5.24
N ALA A 116 -13.25 13.26 6.38
CA ALA A 116 -14.19 13.53 7.47
C ALA A 116 -13.45 14.16 8.67
N GLU A 117 -13.18 15.48 8.62
CA GLU A 117 -12.57 16.25 9.72
C GLU A 117 -11.33 15.59 10.37
N LYS A 118 -10.64 14.73 9.62
CA LYS A 118 -9.49 13.92 10.05
C LYS A 118 -9.79 13.02 11.25
N THR A 119 -10.90 12.30 11.19
CA THR A 119 -11.21 11.30 12.21
C THR A 119 -10.17 10.18 12.16
N CYS A 120 -9.63 9.82 13.32
CA CYS A 120 -8.63 8.75 13.47
C CYS A 120 -9.22 7.61 14.31
N TYR A 121 -9.09 6.40 13.80
CA TYR A 121 -9.45 5.15 14.48
C TYR A 121 -8.17 4.40 14.79
N THR A 122 -7.81 4.31 16.07
CA THR A 122 -6.61 3.61 16.53
C THR A 122 -6.95 2.18 16.92
N TYR A 123 -6.24 1.22 16.31
CA TYR A 123 -6.34 -0.20 16.61
C TYR A 123 -5.03 -0.68 17.24
N VAL A 124 -5.14 -1.52 18.28
CA VAL A 124 -3.97 -2.12 18.95
C VAL A 124 -3.82 -3.55 18.48
N VAL A 125 -2.67 -3.90 17.95
CA VAL A 125 -2.37 -5.24 17.43
C VAL A 125 -2.49 -6.27 18.57
N THR A 126 -3.36 -7.25 18.37
CA THR A 126 -3.63 -8.35 19.33
C THR A 126 -3.22 -9.71 18.80
N GLU A 127 -3.11 -9.87 17.48
CA GLU A 127 -2.79 -11.14 16.84
C GLU A 127 -1.95 -10.94 15.59
N TYR A 128 -0.96 -11.82 15.39
CA TYR A 128 -0.29 -12.06 14.12
C TYR A 128 -0.34 -13.55 13.82
N LYS A 129 -0.78 -13.91 12.62
CA LYS A 129 -0.83 -15.30 12.18
C LYS A 129 -0.51 -15.44 10.71
N VAL A 130 -0.12 -16.63 10.31
CA VAL A 130 0.04 -17.03 8.91
C VAL A 130 -1.02 -18.09 8.61
N VAL A 131 -1.74 -17.88 7.50
CA VAL A 131 -2.86 -18.73 7.08
C VAL A 131 -2.71 -19.15 5.63
N ASP A 132 -3.46 -20.15 5.20
CA ASP A 132 -3.53 -20.55 3.82
C ASP A 132 -4.23 -19.48 2.96
N PRO A 133 -3.87 -19.34 1.68
CA PRO A 133 -4.47 -18.34 0.78
C PRO A 133 -5.99 -18.45 0.62
N GLU A 134 -6.53 -19.65 0.86
CA GLU A 134 -7.96 -19.96 0.74
C GLU A 134 -8.73 -19.77 2.05
N ASP A 135 -8.06 -19.41 3.14
CA ASP A 135 -8.69 -19.17 4.44
C ASP A 135 -9.44 -17.82 4.44
N ILE A 136 -10.70 -17.87 4.02
CA ILE A 136 -11.58 -16.71 3.99
C ILE A 136 -12.19 -16.37 5.35
N ALA A 137 -12.02 -17.21 6.37
CA ALA A 137 -12.54 -16.94 7.72
C ALA A 137 -11.96 -15.64 8.30
N VAL A 138 -10.76 -15.22 7.88
CA VAL A 138 -10.15 -13.96 8.28
C VAL A 138 -10.96 -12.71 7.89
N LEU A 139 -11.92 -12.84 6.96
CA LEU A 139 -12.78 -11.76 6.48
C LEU A 139 -14.13 -11.72 7.20
N GLU A 140 -14.46 -12.73 8.01
CA GLU A 140 -15.75 -12.83 8.70
C GLU A 140 -15.92 -11.74 9.75
N ASP A 141 -17.18 -11.42 10.05
CA ASP A 141 -17.55 -10.55 11.17
C ASP A 141 -17.56 -11.36 12.47
N TYR A 142 -16.70 -11.00 13.40
CA TYR A 142 -16.57 -11.65 14.70
C TYR A 142 -17.43 -10.99 15.79
N GLY A 143 -18.20 -9.95 15.45
CA GLY A 143 -19.05 -9.21 16.37
C GLY A 143 -18.29 -8.24 17.28
N ASP A 144 -17.08 -7.87 16.90
CA ASP A 144 -16.24 -6.85 17.52
C ASP A 144 -15.71 -5.85 16.49
N ASP A 145 -15.11 -4.76 16.96
CA ASP A 145 -14.58 -3.71 16.11
C ASP A 145 -13.07 -3.91 15.92
N ARG A 146 -12.68 -4.47 14.76
CA ARG A 146 -11.30 -4.82 14.44
C ARG A 146 -10.84 -4.34 13.08
N LEU A 147 -9.54 -4.20 12.95
CA LEU A 147 -8.83 -4.01 11.69
C LEU A 147 -8.03 -5.29 11.39
N THR A 148 -8.28 -5.89 10.22
CA THR A 148 -7.54 -7.05 9.73
C THR A 148 -6.70 -6.64 8.53
N VAL A 149 -5.37 -6.69 8.65
CA VAL A 149 -4.42 -6.38 7.58
C VAL A 149 -3.86 -7.68 7.02
N ILE A 150 -3.98 -7.86 5.70
CA ILE A 150 -3.63 -9.10 5.00
C ILE A 150 -2.57 -8.80 3.94
N SER A 151 -1.52 -9.62 3.90
CA SER A 151 -0.50 -9.58 2.87
C SER A 151 -0.02 -10.99 2.50
N CYS A 152 0.77 -11.11 1.44
CA CYS A 152 1.46 -12.36 1.14
C CYS A 152 2.66 -12.56 2.08
N THR A 153 3.05 -13.83 2.32
CA THR A 153 4.38 -14.14 2.84
C THR A 153 5.46 -13.85 1.77
N ASP A 154 6.73 -13.77 2.14
CA ASP A 154 7.83 -13.44 1.22
C ASP A 154 7.94 -14.41 0.04
N ASP A 155 7.63 -15.68 0.26
CA ASP A 155 7.58 -16.70 -0.78
C ASP A 155 6.27 -16.73 -1.58
N GLY A 156 5.28 -15.92 -1.17
CA GLY A 156 3.96 -15.79 -1.80
C GLY A 156 3.03 -16.98 -1.58
N THR A 157 3.45 -18.00 -0.84
CA THR A 157 2.70 -19.27 -0.69
C THR A 157 1.56 -19.17 0.31
N GLN A 158 1.68 -18.30 1.31
CA GLN A 158 0.71 -18.11 2.38
C GLN A 158 0.30 -16.64 2.54
N ARG A 159 -0.58 -16.37 3.51
CA ARG A 159 -0.99 -15.02 3.88
C ARG A 159 -0.58 -14.74 5.32
N GLN A 160 0.12 -13.64 5.51
CA GLN A 160 0.31 -13.05 6.83
C GLN A 160 -0.88 -12.15 7.16
N VAL A 161 -1.40 -12.30 8.36
CA VAL A 161 -2.60 -11.63 8.84
C VAL A 161 -2.28 -10.98 10.18
N VAL A 162 -2.51 -9.68 10.26
CA VAL A 162 -2.39 -8.88 11.48
C VAL A 162 -3.79 -8.44 11.90
N VAL A 163 -4.16 -8.68 13.14
CA VAL A 163 -5.44 -8.24 13.71
C VAL A 163 -5.19 -7.24 14.82
N GLY A 164 -5.85 -6.09 14.73
CA GLY A 164 -5.88 -5.08 15.78
C GLY A 164 -7.30 -4.81 16.25
N MET A 165 -7.47 -4.59 17.56
CA MET A 165 -8.75 -4.23 18.17
C MET A 165 -8.85 -2.73 18.35
N LEU A 166 -10.03 -2.17 18.07
CA LEU A 166 -10.30 -0.74 18.25
C LEU A 166 -10.07 -0.34 19.72
N LYS A 167 -9.38 0.80 19.93
CA LYS A 167 -9.00 1.30 21.25
C LYS A 167 -10.11 2.11 21.90
#